data_1ff68abb0051eba9b9202f4e18e0d28b
#
_entry.id   1ff68abb0051eba9b9202f4e18e0d28b
#
_cell.length_a   1.000
_cell.length_b   1.000
_cell.length_c   1.000
_cell.angle_alpha   90.00
_cell.angle_beta   90.00
_cell.angle_gamma   90.00
#
_symmetry.space_group_name_H-M   'P 1'
#
loop_
_entity.id
_entity.type
_entity.pdbx_description
1 polymer ?
#
loop_
_entity_poly.entity_id
_entity_poly.type
_entity_poly.pdbx_seq_one_letter_code
_entity_poly.pdbx_strand_id
1 'polypeptide(L)'
;MTEHGTFIWNELITLDQETSGRFYSELFGWERKAVDAGPLGTYTIFQRNGKDVAGMMNPTIDTTRNLGARWYGYVAVENLDASAARAKELGGTIVAGPDDIAGVGRVCLLADPTGALIRLMQPATAPK
;
A
#
# COMPACT_ATOMS: atom_id res chain seq x y z
N MET A 1 11.65 -13.71 -6.34
CA MET A 1 10.43 -14.29 -5.78
C MET A 1 10.16 -13.69 -4.41
N THR A 2 8.91 -13.31 -4.16
CA THR A 2 8.56 -12.63 -2.92
C THR A 2 8.21 -13.64 -1.84
N GLU A 3 8.80 -13.48 -0.67
CA GLU A 3 8.58 -14.43 0.41
C GLU A 3 7.33 -14.06 1.22
N HIS A 4 6.48 -15.05 1.48
CA HIS A 4 5.30 -14.90 2.31
C HIS A 4 5.68 -14.40 3.70
N GLY A 5 5.01 -13.35 4.17
CA GLY A 5 5.24 -12.80 5.50
C GLY A 5 6.33 -11.74 5.58
N THR A 6 6.83 -11.26 4.45
CA THR A 6 7.85 -10.21 4.45
C THR A 6 7.25 -8.87 4.03
N PHE A 7 7.75 -7.77 4.62
CA PHE A 7 7.40 -6.44 4.14
C PHE A 7 8.03 -6.21 2.77
N ILE A 8 7.23 -5.75 1.80
CA ILE A 8 7.70 -5.55 0.42
C ILE A 8 7.52 -4.13 -0.08
N TRP A 9 6.75 -3.30 0.60
CA TRP A 9 6.48 -1.95 0.13
C TRP A 9 6.01 -1.07 1.29
N ASN A 10 6.19 0.23 1.14
CA ASN A 10 5.65 1.23 2.05
C ASN A 10 4.93 2.28 1.22
N GLU A 11 3.76 2.69 1.67
CA GLU A 11 2.94 3.62 0.90
C GLU A 11 2.33 4.67 1.81
N LEU A 12 2.44 5.92 1.40
CA LEU A 12 1.79 7.04 2.08
C LEU A 12 0.44 7.30 1.42
N ILE A 13 -0.59 7.38 2.23
CA ILE A 13 -1.89 7.87 1.79
C ILE A 13 -2.03 9.29 2.34
N THR A 14 -2.24 10.25 1.46
CA THR A 14 -2.33 11.66 1.84
C THR A 14 -3.34 12.38 0.95
N LEU A 15 -3.97 13.41 1.48
CA LEU A 15 -4.88 14.27 0.71
C LEU A 15 -4.15 15.35 -0.06
N ASP A 16 -2.84 15.54 0.20
CA ASP A 16 -2.04 16.59 -0.42
C ASP A 16 -0.66 16.06 -0.79
N GLN A 17 -0.60 15.45 -1.98
CA GLN A 17 0.65 14.85 -2.47
C GLN A 17 1.75 15.90 -2.70
N GLU A 18 1.38 17.12 -3.08
CA GLU A 18 2.37 18.17 -3.32
C GLU A 18 3.11 18.52 -2.03
N THR A 19 2.37 18.76 -0.96
CA THR A 19 2.97 19.11 0.32
C THR A 19 3.75 17.96 0.94
N SER A 20 3.13 16.77 0.98
CA SER A 20 3.81 15.59 1.52
C SER A 20 5.04 15.23 0.71
N GLY A 21 4.89 15.24 -0.62
CA GLY A 21 5.99 14.88 -1.51
C GLY A 21 7.19 15.80 -1.37
N ARG A 22 6.93 17.10 -1.30
CA ARG A 22 8.01 18.07 -1.11
C ARG A 22 8.72 17.87 0.22
N PHE A 23 7.94 17.62 1.27
CA PHE A 23 8.50 17.38 2.60
C PHE A 23 9.52 16.23 2.59
N TYR A 24 9.11 15.07 2.05
CA TYR A 24 9.98 13.90 2.05
C TYR A 24 11.14 14.04 1.07
N SER A 25 10.91 14.69 -0.08
CA SER A 25 11.99 14.93 -1.03
C SER A 25 13.07 15.81 -0.42
N GLU A 26 12.69 16.85 0.30
CA GLU A 26 13.67 17.75 0.92
C GLU A 26 14.34 17.10 2.14
N LEU A 27 13.58 16.33 2.91
CA LEU A 27 14.11 15.70 4.11
C LEU A 27 15.11 14.57 3.79
N PHE A 28 14.76 13.70 2.84
CA PHE A 28 15.53 12.49 2.55
C PHE A 28 16.28 12.54 1.23
N GLY A 29 16.05 13.53 0.41
CA GLY A 29 16.63 13.55 -0.92
C GLY A 29 15.96 12.59 -1.89
N TRP A 30 14.71 12.20 -1.60
CA TRP A 30 13.97 11.31 -2.49
C TRP A 30 13.53 12.05 -3.75
N GLU A 31 13.70 11.41 -4.90
CA GLU A 31 13.16 11.88 -6.16
C GLU A 31 11.72 11.38 -6.30
N ARG A 32 10.92 12.09 -7.09
CA ARG A 32 9.52 11.73 -7.30
C ARG A 32 9.26 11.42 -8.76
N LYS A 33 8.57 10.32 -9.01
CA LYS A 33 8.16 9.93 -10.35
C LYS A 33 6.64 9.74 -10.34
N ALA A 34 5.93 10.59 -11.08
CA ALA A 34 4.49 10.49 -11.17
C ALA A 34 4.10 9.43 -12.20
N VAL A 35 3.14 8.59 -11.83
CA VAL A 35 2.62 7.55 -12.70
C VAL A 35 1.11 7.70 -12.75
N ASP A 36 0.54 7.63 -13.96
CA ASP A 36 -0.91 7.67 -14.13
C ASP A 36 -1.47 6.30 -13.75
N ALA A 37 -2.25 6.26 -12.69
CA ALA A 37 -2.87 5.02 -12.20
C ALA A 37 -4.33 4.89 -12.66
N GLY A 38 -4.71 5.59 -13.73
CA GLY A 38 -6.06 5.51 -14.30
C GLY A 38 -7.12 5.98 -13.32
N PRO A 39 -8.14 5.15 -13.03
CA PRO A 39 -9.21 5.55 -12.12
C PRO A 39 -8.74 5.88 -10.72
N LEU A 40 -7.56 5.42 -10.31
CA LEU A 40 -7.00 5.67 -8.99
C LEU A 40 -6.29 7.03 -8.91
N GLY A 41 -6.16 7.75 -10.02
CA GLY A 41 -5.50 9.05 -10.07
C GLY A 41 -4.00 8.93 -10.24
N THR A 42 -3.26 9.89 -9.70
CA THR A 42 -1.79 9.88 -9.79
C THR A 42 -1.19 9.08 -8.66
N TYR A 43 -0.31 8.16 -9.01
CA TYR A 43 0.50 7.43 -8.05
C TYR A 43 1.92 7.98 -8.14
N THR A 44 2.48 8.42 -7.03
CA THR A 44 3.84 8.94 -7.01
C THR A 44 4.77 7.87 -6.44
N ILE A 45 5.85 7.59 -7.16
CA ILE A 45 6.89 6.68 -6.67
C ILE A 45 8.05 7.53 -6.17
N PHE A 46 8.42 7.33 -4.91
CA PHE A 46 9.63 7.93 -4.35
C PHE A 46 10.82 7.05 -4.72
N GLN A 47 11.89 7.67 -5.17
CA GLN A 47 13.10 6.95 -5.58
C GLN A 47 14.32 7.53 -4.88
N ARG A 48 15.28 6.67 -4.63
CA ARG A 48 16.58 7.07 -4.10
C ARG A 48 17.66 6.34 -4.88
N ASN A 49 18.53 7.10 -5.54
CA ASN A 49 19.60 6.55 -6.37
C ASN A 49 19.06 5.55 -7.40
N GLY A 50 17.95 5.91 -8.04
CA GLY A 50 17.34 5.08 -9.08
C GLY A 50 16.53 3.89 -8.57
N LYS A 51 16.41 3.73 -7.26
CA LYS A 51 15.65 2.63 -6.67
C LYS A 51 14.32 3.13 -6.15
N ASP A 52 13.26 2.37 -6.40
CA ASP A 52 11.94 2.66 -5.85
C ASP A 52 11.96 2.33 -4.35
N VAL A 53 11.60 3.30 -3.52
CA VAL A 53 11.65 3.11 -2.06
C VAL A 53 10.29 3.17 -1.40
N ALA A 54 9.34 3.89 -1.99
CA ALA A 54 8.00 4.02 -1.42
C ALA A 54 7.04 4.56 -2.46
N GLY A 55 5.76 4.48 -2.16
CA GLY A 55 4.72 5.06 -2.99
C GLY A 55 3.90 6.08 -2.23
N MET A 56 3.14 6.88 -2.97
CA MET A 56 2.25 7.87 -2.38
C MET A 56 1.04 8.05 -3.28
N MET A 57 -0.15 8.11 -2.68
CA MET A 57 -1.37 8.36 -3.43
C MET A 57 -2.42 8.99 -2.55
N ASN A 58 -3.49 9.47 -3.16
CA ASN A 58 -4.65 9.96 -2.44
C ASN A 58 -5.51 8.78 -1.97
N PRO A 59 -6.32 8.97 -0.92
CA PRO A 59 -7.28 7.94 -0.53
C PRO A 59 -8.25 7.68 -1.67
N THR A 60 -8.52 6.41 -1.93
CA THR A 60 -9.40 6.01 -3.03
C THR A 60 -10.78 5.57 -2.57
N ILE A 61 -10.93 5.35 -1.27
CA ILE A 61 -12.22 4.93 -0.69
C ILE A 61 -12.47 5.74 0.59
N ASP A 62 -13.73 5.86 0.96
CA ASP A 62 -14.12 6.65 2.12
C ASP A 62 -13.46 6.18 3.41
N THR A 63 -13.33 4.87 3.58
CA THR A 63 -12.71 4.30 4.78
C THR A 63 -11.29 4.81 4.98
N THR A 64 -10.45 4.78 3.92
CA THR A 64 -9.08 5.26 4.02
C THR A 64 -9.03 6.78 4.13
N ARG A 65 -9.97 7.49 3.49
CA ARG A 65 -10.05 8.95 3.60
C ARG A 65 -10.29 9.38 5.05
N ASN A 66 -11.16 8.66 5.75
CA ASN A 66 -11.52 8.99 7.13
C ASN A 66 -10.43 8.63 8.13
N LEU A 67 -9.43 7.85 7.72
CA LEU A 67 -8.31 7.48 8.58
C LEU A 67 -7.23 8.56 8.63
N GLY A 68 -7.32 9.57 7.76
CA GLY A 68 -6.33 10.64 7.68
C GLY A 68 -5.07 10.21 6.95
N ALA A 69 -4.10 11.11 6.90
CA ALA A 69 -2.82 10.83 6.25
C ALA A 69 -2.03 9.85 7.12
N ARG A 70 -1.47 8.83 6.48
CA ARG A 70 -0.64 7.85 7.20
C ARG A 70 0.14 6.97 6.26
N TRP A 71 1.20 6.38 6.80
CA TRP A 71 2.00 5.39 6.12
C TRP A 71 1.42 4.00 6.37
N TYR A 72 1.45 3.17 5.33
CA TYR A 72 1.06 1.76 5.42
C TYR A 72 2.22 0.89 4.96
N GLY A 73 2.54 -0.12 5.74
CA GLY A 73 3.42 -1.18 5.30
C GLY A 73 2.62 -2.26 4.58
N TYR A 74 3.21 -2.87 3.57
CA TYR A 74 2.61 -3.98 2.83
C TYR A 74 3.39 -5.25 3.10
N VAL A 75 2.69 -6.29 3.52
CA VAL A 75 3.29 -7.62 3.72
C VAL A 75 2.85 -8.52 2.59
N ALA A 76 3.80 -9.23 1.99
CA ALA A 76 3.51 -10.18 0.93
C ALA A 76 2.88 -11.44 1.50
N VAL A 77 1.84 -11.94 0.83
CA VAL A 77 1.21 -13.22 1.19
C VAL A 77 1.00 -14.05 -0.07
N GLU A 78 1.06 -15.36 0.08
CA GLU A 78 0.88 -16.27 -1.06
C GLU A 78 -0.56 -16.33 -1.54
N ASN A 79 -1.51 -16.28 -0.59
CA ASN A 79 -2.94 -16.36 -0.89
C ASN A 79 -3.66 -15.36 0.00
N LEU A 80 -4.06 -14.24 -0.59
CA LEU A 80 -4.66 -13.15 0.17
C LEU A 80 -5.96 -13.55 0.84
N ASP A 81 -6.83 -14.27 0.13
CA ASP A 81 -8.13 -14.66 0.69
C ASP A 81 -7.96 -15.57 1.88
N ALA A 82 -7.02 -16.50 1.82
CA ALA A 82 -6.73 -17.40 2.94
C ALA A 82 -6.17 -16.61 4.12
N SER A 83 -5.26 -15.67 3.85
CA SER A 83 -4.68 -14.82 4.91
C SER A 83 -5.74 -13.93 5.55
N ALA A 84 -6.64 -13.36 4.74
CA ALA A 84 -7.72 -12.53 5.27
C ALA A 84 -8.68 -13.32 6.15
N ALA A 85 -9.04 -14.54 5.72
CA ALA A 85 -9.89 -15.42 6.52
C ALA A 85 -9.20 -15.78 7.84
N ARG A 86 -7.91 -16.09 7.77
CA ARG A 86 -7.14 -16.43 8.98
C ARG A 86 -7.03 -15.24 9.93
N ALA A 87 -6.88 -14.03 9.37
CA ALA A 87 -6.81 -12.82 10.20
C ALA A 87 -8.07 -12.66 11.03
N LYS A 88 -9.24 -12.90 10.43
CA LYS A 88 -10.52 -12.82 11.17
C LYS A 88 -10.57 -13.85 12.29
N GLU A 89 -10.10 -15.07 12.04
CA GLU A 89 -10.05 -16.11 13.08
C GLU A 89 -9.17 -15.71 14.26
N LEU A 90 -8.12 -14.94 13.96
CA LEU A 90 -7.15 -14.51 14.98
C LEU A 90 -7.54 -13.20 15.66
N GLY A 91 -8.73 -12.68 15.39
CA GLY A 91 -9.24 -11.49 16.05
C GLY A 91 -9.01 -10.19 15.30
N GLY A 92 -8.51 -10.26 14.08
CA GLY A 92 -8.34 -9.09 13.23
C GLY A 92 -9.62 -8.72 12.50
N THR A 93 -9.60 -7.56 11.87
CA THR A 93 -10.74 -7.02 11.10
C THR A 93 -10.29 -6.63 9.72
N ILE A 94 -11.05 -7.01 8.69
CA ILE A 94 -10.79 -6.52 7.33
C ILE A 94 -11.45 -5.15 7.20
N VAL A 95 -10.62 -4.13 7.00
CA VAL A 95 -11.09 -2.74 6.92
C VAL A 95 -11.49 -2.39 5.49
N ALA A 96 -10.74 -2.87 4.49
CA ALA A 96 -11.01 -2.60 3.09
C ALA A 96 -10.47 -3.71 2.21
N GLY A 97 -11.14 -3.97 1.11
CA GLY A 97 -10.78 -5.02 0.16
C GLY A 97 -11.33 -6.38 0.55
N PRO A 98 -10.86 -7.46 -0.10
CA PRO A 98 -9.79 -7.50 -1.10
C PRO A 98 -10.14 -6.82 -2.44
N ASP A 99 -9.13 -6.22 -3.04
CA ASP A 99 -9.26 -5.58 -4.35
C ASP A 99 -8.13 -6.05 -5.26
N ASP A 100 -8.44 -6.21 -6.54
CA ASP A 100 -7.43 -6.55 -7.53
C ASP A 100 -6.96 -5.28 -8.23
N ILE A 101 -5.65 -5.07 -8.25
CA ILE A 101 -5.04 -3.90 -8.90
C ILE A 101 -4.17 -4.41 -10.05
N ALA A 102 -4.54 -4.01 -11.28
CA ALA A 102 -3.84 -4.46 -12.47
C ALA A 102 -2.34 -4.14 -12.37
N GLY A 103 -1.51 -5.13 -12.67
CA GLY A 103 -0.06 -4.98 -12.64
C GLY A 103 0.56 -4.99 -11.24
N VAL A 104 -0.24 -4.95 -10.20
CA VAL A 104 0.24 -4.91 -8.82
C VAL A 104 -0.06 -6.21 -8.09
N GLY A 105 -1.33 -6.60 -8.05
CA GLY A 105 -1.77 -7.81 -7.38
C GLY A 105 -3.07 -7.60 -6.63
N ARG A 106 -3.33 -8.49 -5.69
CA ARG A 106 -4.54 -8.45 -4.89
C ARG A 106 -4.17 -7.93 -3.51
N VAL A 107 -4.91 -6.93 -3.02
CA VAL A 107 -4.55 -6.21 -1.79
C VAL A 107 -5.75 -6.09 -0.85
N CYS A 108 -5.47 -5.97 0.44
CA CYS A 108 -6.48 -5.60 1.43
C CYS A 108 -5.84 -4.78 2.54
N LEU A 109 -6.69 -4.09 3.30
CA LEU A 109 -6.30 -3.36 4.49
C LEU A 109 -6.96 -4.04 5.68
N LEU A 110 -6.16 -4.38 6.69
CA LEU A 110 -6.71 -4.99 7.89
C LEU A 110 -6.21 -4.29 9.14
N ALA A 111 -6.96 -4.47 10.22
CA ALA A 111 -6.57 -4.06 11.56
C ALA A 111 -6.27 -5.30 12.37
N ASP A 112 -5.17 -5.28 13.13
CA ASP A 112 -4.87 -6.36 14.04
C ASP A 112 -5.79 -6.28 15.29
N PRO A 113 -5.73 -7.23 16.21
CA PRO A 113 -6.64 -7.21 17.37
C PRO A 113 -6.52 -5.96 18.26
N THR A 114 -5.44 -5.19 18.15
CA THR A 114 -5.29 -3.94 18.90
C THR A 114 -5.73 -2.71 18.11
N GLY A 115 -6.09 -2.89 16.83
CA GLY A 115 -6.50 -1.79 15.96
C GLY A 115 -5.40 -1.23 15.08
N ALA A 116 -4.19 -1.79 15.12
CA ALA A 116 -3.11 -1.34 14.25
C ALA A 116 -3.37 -1.78 12.81
N LEU A 117 -3.11 -0.87 11.87
CA LEU A 117 -3.41 -1.10 10.46
C LEU A 117 -2.19 -1.60 9.71
N ILE A 118 -2.44 -2.54 8.79
CA ILE A 118 -1.41 -3.08 7.91
C ILE A 118 -2.06 -3.52 6.62
N ARG A 119 -1.32 -3.44 5.51
CA ARG A 119 -1.81 -3.93 4.24
C ARG A 119 -1.18 -5.27 3.89
N LEU A 120 -1.97 -6.10 3.23
CA LEU A 120 -1.48 -7.36 2.66
C LEU A 120 -1.53 -7.26 1.15
N MET A 121 -0.56 -7.89 0.49
CA MET A 121 -0.52 -7.95 -0.97
C MET A 121 -0.16 -9.35 -1.42
N GLN A 122 -0.98 -9.90 -2.29
CA GLN A 122 -0.63 -11.08 -3.06
C GLN A 122 -0.13 -10.55 -4.40
N PRO A 123 1.20 -10.52 -4.64
CA PRO A 123 1.73 -9.91 -5.86
C PRO A 123 1.20 -10.58 -7.11
N ALA A 124 1.04 -9.79 -8.16
CA ALA A 124 0.62 -10.32 -9.45
C ALA A 124 1.68 -11.31 -9.94
N THR A 125 1.21 -12.43 -10.47
CA THR A 125 2.11 -13.42 -11.06
C THR A 125 2.66 -12.86 -12.35
N ALA A 126 3.98 -12.95 -12.54
CA ALA A 126 4.59 -12.51 -13.78
C ALA A 126 4.06 -13.37 -14.95
N PRO A 127 3.83 -12.77 -16.11
CA PRO A 127 3.43 -13.56 -17.29
C PRO A 127 4.49 -14.58 -17.62
N LYS A 128 4.05 -15.72 -18.06
CA LYS A 128 4.95 -16.81 -18.42
C LYS A 128 5.10 -16.95 -19.91
#